data_655032bf3d0d1a2ce06d2fc562f4ab48
#
_entry.id   655032bf3d0d1a2ce06d2fc562f4ab48
#
_cell.length_a   1.000
_cell.length_b   1.000
_cell.length_c   1.000
_cell.angle_alpha   90.00
_cell.angle_beta   90.00
_cell.angle_gamma   90.00
#
_symmetry.space_group_name_H-M   'P 1'
#
loop_
_entity.id
_entity.type
_entity.pdbx_description
1 polymer ?
#
loop_
_entity_poly.entity_id
_entity_poly.type
_entity_poly.pdbx_seq_one_letter_code
_entity_poly.pdbx_strand_id
1 'polypeptide(L)'
;MKHHRSFLLCLAPAAAFLAGCASTPGVDEQLDTTKYTIESTGKFVRLDEPAQASVTCTGLQERILPDGRLEVVANVKNLEKRRLQVQINCVFKDEQGVSTGDETPFRNLILTESATQAVQFTSVNNQARKYTIRVREAR
;
A
#
# COMPACT_ATOMS: atom_id res chain seq x y z
N MET A 1 -47.16 19.97 -69.30
CA MET A 1 -45.96 20.52 -70.01
C MET A 1 -44.81 20.74 -68.94
N LYS A 2 -43.66 20.14 -69.24
CA LYS A 2 -42.31 20.46 -68.80
C LYS A 2 -42.03 20.48 -67.27
N HIS A 3 -41.47 19.41 -66.75
CA HIS A 3 -40.02 19.15 -66.55
C HIS A 3 -39.34 20.16 -65.67
N HIS A 4 -38.87 19.71 -64.50
CA HIS A 4 -37.41 19.71 -64.26
C HIS A 4 -37.07 18.80 -63.05
N ARG A 5 -36.31 17.83 -63.39
CA ARG A 5 -35.59 16.95 -62.49
C ARG A 5 -34.52 17.78 -61.80
N SER A 6 -34.44 17.71 -60.50
CA SER A 6 -33.21 18.04 -59.80
C SER A 6 -32.88 16.91 -58.84
N PHE A 7 -31.93 16.16 -59.27
CA PHE A 7 -31.23 15.16 -58.48
C PHE A 7 -30.42 15.91 -57.45
N LEU A 8 -30.76 15.81 -56.18
CA LEU A 8 -29.84 16.21 -55.11
C LEU A 8 -29.22 14.94 -54.56
N LEU A 9 -27.96 14.78 -54.91
CA LEU A 9 -27.04 13.78 -54.44
C LEU A 9 -26.69 14.16 -53.01
N CYS A 10 -27.33 13.50 -52.03
CA CYS A 10 -26.88 13.61 -50.65
C CYS A 10 -25.68 12.73 -50.41
N LEU A 11 -24.52 13.39 -50.43
CA LEU A 11 -23.25 12.81 -49.98
C LEU A 11 -23.27 12.72 -48.47
N ALA A 12 -23.45 11.52 -47.92
CA ALA A 12 -23.35 11.27 -46.52
C ALA A 12 -21.86 11.15 -46.13
N PRO A 13 -21.37 11.92 -45.19
CA PRO A 13 -20.03 11.66 -44.63
C PRO A 13 -20.13 10.46 -43.70
N ALA A 14 -19.43 9.41 -44.04
CA ALA A 14 -19.18 8.30 -43.15
C ALA A 14 -18.31 8.78 -41.97
N ALA A 15 -18.92 9.08 -40.85
CA ALA A 15 -18.22 9.29 -39.60
C ALA A 15 -17.69 7.92 -39.16
N ALA A 16 -16.42 7.70 -39.41
CA ALA A 16 -15.70 6.59 -38.80
C ALA A 16 -15.58 6.85 -37.29
N PHE A 17 -16.43 6.22 -36.52
CA PHE A 17 -16.21 6.10 -35.07
C PHE A 17 -15.00 5.19 -34.85
N LEU A 18 -13.86 5.80 -34.67
CA LEU A 18 -12.73 5.17 -34.02
C LEU A 18 -13.16 4.94 -32.56
N ALA A 19 -13.75 3.79 -32.30
CA ALA A 19 -13.84 3.25 -30.97
C ALA A 19 -12.41 2.99 -30.51
N GLY A 20 -11.76 4.03 -29.99
CA GLY A 20 -10.57 3.88 -29.19
C GLY A 20 -10.96 3.04 -28.00
N CYS A 21 -10.57 1.77 -27.99
CA CYS A 21 -10.42 1.05 -26.76
C CYS A 21 -9.41 1.83 -25.94
N ALA A 22 -9.91 2.72 -25.09
CA ALA A 22 -9.18 3.12 -23.92
C ALA A 22 -9.09 1.88 -23.04
N SER A 23 -8.19 0.95 -23.38
CA SER A 23 -7.56 0.15 -22.37
C SER A 23 -6.95 1.20 -21.43
N THR A 24 -7.66 1.47 -20.34
CA THR A 24 -7.01 2.00 -19.16
C THR A 24 -5.83 1.04 -18.96
N PRO A 25 -4.58 1.44 -19.16
CA PRO A 25 -3.51 0.69 -18.58
C PRO A 25 -3.93 0.66 -17.12
N GLY A 26 -4.22 -0.52 -16.58
CA GLY A 26 -4.02 -0.69 -15.17
C GLY A 26 -2.65 -0.07 -15.01
N VAL A 27 -2.60 1.06 -14.34
CA VAL A 27 -1.35 1.58 -13.86
C VAL A 27 -0.93 0.45 -12.94
N ASP A 28 -0.19 -0.51 -13.47
CA ASP A 28 0.83 -1.14 -12.72
C ASP A 28 1.63 0.06 -12.25
N GLU A 29 1.25 0.56 -11.09
CA GLU A 29 2.09 1.42 -10.32
C GLU A 29 3.40 0.67 -10.33
N GLN A 30 4.27 1.03 -11.25
CA GLN A 30 5.61 0.50 -11.28
C GLN A 30 6.05 0.65 -9.85
N LEU A 31 6.10 -0.48 -9.16
CA LEU A 31 6.72 -0.59 -7.85
C LEU A 31 8.03 0.14 -8.02
N ASP A 32 8.02 1.40 -7.59
CA ASP A 32 9.20 2.25 -7.70
C ASP A 32 10.24 1.50 -6.90
N THR A 33 11.14 0.81 -7.63
CA THR A 33 12.16 -0.05 -7.06
C THR A 33 13.17 0.75 -6.25
N THR A 34 13.03 2.07 -6.22
CA THR A 34 13.70 2.89 -5.25
C THR A 34 13.07 2.62 -3.87
N LYS A 35 13.72 1.71 -3.19
CA LYS A 35 13.45 1.20 -1.83
C LYS A 35 13.08 2.28 -0.79
N TYR A 36 13.22 3.54 -1.15
CA TYR A 36 13.01 4.71 -0.31
C TYR A 36 11.63 5.33 -0.42
N THR A 37 10.94 5.24 -1.54
CA THR A 37 9.67 5.93 -1.76
C THR A 37 8.50 5.22 -1.07
N ILE A 38 8.49 3.89 -1.08
CA ILE A 38 7.46 3.09 -0.39
C ILE A 38 7.61 3.19 1.13
N GLU A 39 8.86 3.21 1.63
CA GLU A 39 9.14 3.31 3.06
C GLU A 39 8.92 4.72 3.62
N SER A 40 8.93 5.76 2.79
CA SER A 40 8.83 7.15 3.28
C SER A 40 7.40 7.61 3.52
N THR A 41 6.41 7.05 2.85
CA THR A 41 5.03 7.54 2.88
C THR A 41 4.06 6.63 3.63
N GLY A 42 4.32 5.34 3.68
CA GLY A 42 3.42 4.37 4.31
C GLY A 42 3.71 4.13 5.79
N LYS A 43 2.67 4.11 6.62
CA LYS A 43 2.78 3.67 8.02
C LYS A 43 2.87 2.15 8.17
N PHE A 44 2.36 1.41 7.19
CA PHE A 44 2.39 -0.05 7.15
C PHE A 44 2.75 -0.53 5.74
N VAL A 45 3.89 -1.19 5.60
CA VAL A 45 4.46 -1.61 4.31
C VAL A 45 4.65 -3.12 4.28
N ARG A 46 4.20 -3.73 3.20
CA ARG A 46 4.37 -5.15 2.89
C ARG A 46 5.47 -5.27 1.86
N LEU A 47 6.63 -5.79 2.28
CA LEU A 47 7.88 -5.71 1.53
C LEU A 47 7.98 -6.68 0.34
N ASP A 48 7.17 -7.71 0.33
CA ASP A 48 7.19 -8.75 -0.71
C ASP A 48 5.77 -9.13 -1.14
N GLU A 49 5.68 -9.75 -2.31
CA GLU A 49 4.42 -10.17 -2.90
C GLU A 49 3.62 -11.14 -2.01
N PRO A 50 4.23 -12.17 -1.37
CA PRO A 50 3.51 -13.04 -0.46
C PRO A 50 2.87 -12.28 0.71
N ALA A 51 3.58 -11.34 1.33
CA ALA A 51 3.02 -10.51 2.39
C ALA A 51 1.91 -9.58 1.88
N GLN A 52 2.02 -9.07 0.66
CA GLN A 52 0.99 -8.23 0.05
C GLN A 52 -0.31 -9.00 -0.18
N ALA A 53 -0.22 -10.27 -0.56
CA ALA A 53 -1.36 -11.13 -0.82
C ALA A 53 -2.03 -11.66 0.47
N SER A 54 -1.24 -11.90 1.51
CA SER A 54 -1.68 -12.68 2.67
C SER A 54 -1.92 -11.89 3.95
N VAL A 55 -1.41 -10.64 4.04
CA VAL A 55 -1.48 -9.86 5.27
C VAL A 55 -2.01 -8.45 5.02
N THR A 56 -2.83 -7.95 5.92
CA THR A 56 -3.25 -6.55 5.93
C THR A 56 -3.20 -5.98 7.34
N CYS A 57 -3.18 -4.65 7.42
CA CYS A 57 -3.33 -3.91 8.67
C CYS A 57 -4.76 -3.39 8.78
N THR A 58 -5.48 -3.78 9.83
CA THR A 58 -6.86 -3.36 10.06
C THR A 58 -6.97 -2.13 10.95
N GLY A 59 -5.89 -1.73 11.60
CA GLY A 59 -5.86 -0.54 12.44
C GLY A 59 -4.46 -0.26 12.96
N LEU A 60 -4.16 1.02 13.11
CA LEU A 60 -2.94 1.54 13.71
C LEU A 60 -3.32 2.49 14.84
N GLN A 61 -2.68 2.33 15.98
CA GLN A 61 -2.81 3.22 17.13
C GLN A 61 -1.43 3.74 17.46
N GLU A 62 -1.33 5.02 17.73
CA GLU A 62 -0.08 5.67 18.11
C GLU A 62 -0.30 6.56 19.33
N ARG A 63 0.65 6.58 20.23
CA ARG A 63 0.65 7.48 21.39
C ARG A 63 2.05 7.86 21.81
N ILE A 64 2.19 9.05 22.34
CA ILE A 64 3.42 9.47 23.01
C ILE A 64 3.29 9.08 24.48
N LEU A 65 4.26 8.33 24.97
CA LEU A 65 4.35 7.95 26.39
C LEU A 65 4.77 9.15 27.25
N PRO A 66 4.57 9.11 28.58
CA PRO A 66 4.98 10.18 29.48
C PRO A 66 6.45 10.55 29.43
N ASP A 67 7.31 9.59 29.05
CA ASP A 67 8.76 9.78 28.86
C ASP A 67 9.13 10.32 27.46
N GLY A 68 8.14 10.61 26.61
CA GLY A 68 8.31 11.16 25.28
C GLY A 68 8.56 10.13 24.18
N ARG A 69 8.62 8.84 24.49
CA ARG A 69 8.77 7.76 23.50
C ARG A 69 7.48 7.55 22.73
N LEU A 70 7.61 7.16 21.45
CA LEU A 70 6.50 6.80 20.61
C LEU A 70 6.17 5.31 20.77
N GLU A 71 4.94 5.01 21.11
CA GLU A 71 4.39 3.66 21.10
C GLU A 71 3.39 3.51 19.95
N VAL A 72 3.52 2.40 19.24
CA VAL A 72 2.66 2.08 18.09
C VAL A 72 2.12 0.67 18.25
N VAL A 73 0.82 0.52 18.04
CA VAL A 73 0.14 -0.79 18.00
C VAL A 73 -0.47 -0.98 16.62
N ALA A 74 -0.11 -2.07 15.96
CA ALA A 74 -0.66 -2.47 14.67
C ALA A 74 -1.52 -3.72 14.82
N ASN A 75 -2.74 -3.67 14.30
CA ASN A 75 -3.61 -4.83 14.20
C ASN A 75 -3.36 -5.51 12.84
N VAL A 76 -2.60 -6.59 12.86
CA VAL A 76 -2.18 -7.34 11.67
C VAL A 76 -3.14 -8.51 11.47
N LYS A 77 -3.77 -8.56 10.29
CA LYS A 77 -4.76 -9.58 9.95
C LYS A 77 -4.21 -10.53 8.89
N ASN A 78 -4.40 -11.83 9.13
CA ASN A 78 -4.21 -12.88 8.15
C ASN A 78 -5.43 -12.94 7.22
N LEU A 79 -5.20 -12.79 5.91
CA LEU A 79 -6.25 -12.87 4.88
C LEU A 79 -6.50 -14.30 4.39
N GLU A 80 -5.62 -15.24 4.77
CA GLU A 80 -5.69 -16.62 4.32
C GLU A 80 -6.42 -17.52 5.32
N LYS A 81 -6.98 -18.61 4.79
CA LYS A 81 -7.64 -19.67 5.56
C LYS A 81 -6.65 -20.75 6.05
N ARG A 82 -5.43 -20.34 6.32
CA ARG A 82 -4.37 -21.19 6.86
C ARG A 82 -3.50 -20.41 7.82
N ARG A 83 -2.78 -21.12 8.68
CA ARG A 83 -1.77 -20.51 9.54
C ARG A 83 -0.68 -19.87 8.67
N LEU A 84 -0.32 -18.67 9.02
CA LEU A 84 0.69 -17.87 8.32
C LEU A 84 1.81 -17.49 9.27
N GLN A 85 3.04 -17.54 8.79
CA GLN A 85 4.20 -17.00 9.50
C GLN A 85 4.84 -15.89 8.68
N VAL A 86 4.93 -14.72 9.28
CA VAL A 86 5.57 -13.54 8.69
C VAL A 86 6.60 -12.96 9.64
N GLN A 87 7.44 -12.07 9.13
CA GLN A 87 8.35 -11.28 9.95
C GLN A 87 7.92 -9.83 9.93
N ILE A 88 7.98 -9.20 11.09
CA ILE A 88 7.54 -7.82 11.27
C ILE A 88 8.57 -7.02 12.05
N ASN A 89 8.78 -5.76 11.65
CA ASN A 89 9.58 -4.79 12.39
C ASN A 89 8.98 -3.39 12.28
N CYS A 90 9.57 -2.45 13.01
CA CYS A 90 9.21 -1.05 12.99
C CYS A 90 10.46 -0.19 12.86
N VAL A 91 10.43 0.80 11.98
CA VAL A 91 11.42 1.85 11.83
C VAL A 91 10.82 3.14 12.37
N PHE A 92 11.48 3.74 13.34
CA PHE A 92 11.07 5.02 13.90
C PHE A 92 11.75 6.17 13.18
N LYS A 93 10.98 7.24 12.99
CA LYS A 93 11.37 8.42 12.21
C LYS A 93 11.10 9.69 13.01
N ASP A 94 11.87 10.73 12.73
CA ASP A 94 11.62 12.05 13.29
C ASP A 94 10.40 12.74 12.64
N GLU A 95 10.17 13.99 12.99
CA GLU A 95 9.05 14.79 12.47
C GLU A 95 9.18 15.04 10.95
N GLN A 96 10.38 15.10 10.42
CA GLN A 96 10.68 15.26 9.00
C GLN A 96 10.54 13.95 8.22
N GLY A 97 10.39 12.82 8.91
CA GLY A 97 10.30 11.49 8.29
C GLY A 97 11.67 10.85 8.03
N VAL A 98 12.73 11.39 8.63
CA VAL A 98 14.07 10.81 8.56
C VAL A 98 14.22 9.75 9.65
N SER A 99 14.85 8.62 9.35
CA SER A 99 15.09 7.58 10.34
C SER A 99 15.92 8.13 11.50
N THR A 100 15.46 7.86 12.73
CA THR A 100 16.21 8.21 13.95
C THR A 100 17.33 7.21 14.27
N GLY A 101 17.52 6.19 13.41
CA GLY A 101 18.41 5.06 13.69
C GLY A 101 17.80 4.02 14.64
N ASP A 102 16.59 4.28 15.13
CA ASP A 102 15.84 3.36 15.98
C ASP A 102 14.97 2.44 15.10
N GLU A 103 15.47 1.24 14.92
CA GLU A 103 14.79 0.19 14.15
C GLU A 103 14.77 -1.10 14.99
N THR A 104 13.56 -1.65 15.16
CA THR A 104 13.44 -2.94 15.84
C THR A 104 13.91 -4.08 14.92
N PRO A 105 14.52 -5.13 15.47
CA PRO A 105 14.83 -6.31 14.65
C PRO A 105 13.56 -6.93 14.10
N PHE A 106 13.66 -7.61 12.96
CA PHE A 106 12.56 -8.44 12.46
C PHE A 106 12.29 -9.58 13.43
N ARG A 107 11.04 -9.71 13.85
CA ARG A 107 10.57 -10.81 14.70
C ARG A 107 9.50 -11.62 13.99
N ASN A 108 9.46 -12.91 14.26
CA ASN A 108 8.43 -13.79 13.73
C ASN A 108 7.07 -13.47 14.36
N LEU A 109 6.07 -13.39 13.50
CA LEU A 109 4.67 -13.26 13.86
C LEU A 109 3.91 -14.45 13.27
N ILE A 110 3.25 -15.21 14.11
CA ILE A 110 2.46 -16.36 13.70
C ILE A 110 0.99 -15.97 13.81
N LEU A 111 0.32 -15.95 12.68
CA LEU A 111 -1.10 -15.62 12.56
C LEU A 111 -1.88 -16.91 12.28
N THR A 112 -2.83 -17.22 13.12
CA THR A 112 -3.77 -18.31 12.85
C THR A 112 -4.71 -17.92 11.72
N GLU A 113 -5.47 -18.88 11.22
CA GLU A 113 -6.41 -18.71 10.12
C GLU A 113 -7.33 -17.52 10.33
N SER A 114 -7.36 -16.59 9.37
CA SER A 114 -8.20 -15.38 9.37
C SER A 114 -8.11 -14.50 10.62
N ALA A 115 -7.14 -14.74 11.49
CA ALA A 115 -7.00 -14.03 12.76
C ALA A 115 -6.40 -12.65 12.61
N THR A 116 -6.74 -11.77 13.55
CA THR A 116 -6.10 -10.47 13.73
C THR A 116 -5.32 -10.48 15.04
N GLN A 117 -4.07 -10.04 14.99
CA GLN A 117 -3.20 -9.96 16.16
C GLN A 117 -2.66 -8.53 16.32
N ALA A 118 -2.75 -8.00 17.54
CA ALA A 118 -2.13 -6.73 17.89
C ALA A 118 -0.63 -6.92 18.13
N VAL A 119 0.16 -6.08 17.51
CA VAL A 119 1.61 -6.06 17.64
C VAL A 119 2.06 -4.69 18.07
N GLN A 120 2.77 -4.62 19.20
CA GLN A 120 3.22 -3.36 19.80
C GLN A 120 4.70 -3.13 19.54
N PHE A 121 5.05 -1.90 19.26
CA PHE A 121 6.41 -1.38 19.13
C PHE A 121 6.55 -0.11 19.96
N THR A 122 7.69 0.08 20.58
CA THR A 122 8.01 1.29 21.35
C THR A 122 9.39 1.77 20.95
N SER A 123 9.51 3.07 20.66
CA SER A 123 10.82 3.67 20.34
C SER A 123 11.76 3.63 21.55
N VAL A 124 13.06 3.55 21.28
CA VAL A 124 14.08 3.54 22.32
C VAL A 124 14.26 4.93 22.93
N ASN A 125 14.13 5.97 22.11
CA ASN A 125 14.31 7.35 22.53
C ASN A 125 13.05 8.19 22.31
N ASN A 126 13.11 9.46 22.71
CA ASN A 126 12.01 10.42 22.61
C ASN A 126 12.02 11.25 21.30
N GLN A 127 12.84 10.89 20.32
CA GLN A 127 12.96 11.63 19.05
C GLN A 127 11.91 11.18 18.01
N ALA A 128 11.40 9.97 18.16
CA ALA A 128 10.42 9.41 17.23
C ALA A 128 9.11 10.19 17.26
N ARG A 129 8.61 10.55 16.06
CA ARG A 129 7.31 11.19 15.85
C ARG A 129 6.51 10.49 14.75
N LYS A 130 7.19 9.77 13.88
CA LYS A 130 6.64 8.98 12.79
C LYS A 130 7.24 7.58 12.83
N TYR A 131 6.64 6.69 12.08
CA TYR A 131 7.10 5.30 12.00
C TYR A 131 6.69 4.66 10.68
N THR A 132 7.34 3.56 10.36
CA THR A 132 6.95 2.63 9.31
C THR A 132 7.06 1.21 9.84
N ILE A 133 5.95 0.51 9.89
CA ILE A 133 5.90 -0.93 10.20
C ILE A 133 6.09 -1.68 8.89
N ARG A 134 7.02 -2.64 8.86
CA ARG A 134 7.33 -3.44 7.69
C ARG A 134 7.05 -4.91 7.96
N VAL A 135 6.38 -5.55 7.03
CA VAL A 135 6.06 -6.99 7.08
C VAL A 135 6.62 -7.66 5.84
N ARG A 136 7.19 -8.83 6.03
CA ARG A 136 7.69 -9.69 4.96
C ARG A 136 7.39 -11.17 5.26
N GLU A 137 7.50 -12.01 4.24
CA GLU A 137 7.44 -13.45 4.44
C GLU A 137 8.54 -13.92 5.40
N ALA A 138 8.23 -14.91 6.24
CA ALA A 138 9.23 -15.55 7.09
C ALA A 138 10.16 -16.41 6.24
N ARG A 139 11.44 -16.21 6.37
CA ARG A 139 12.51 -16.98 5.73
C ARG A 139 13.14 -17.93 6.70
#